data_fbedd7a881bff07938ba6c90b8aed4fb
#
_entry.id   fbedd7a881bff07938ba6c90b8aed4fb
#
_cell.length_a   1.000
_cell.length_b   1.000
_cell.length_c   1.000
_cell.angle_alpha   90.00
_cell.angle_beta   90.00
_cell.angle_gamma   90.00
#
_symmetry.space_group_name_H-M   'P 1'
#
loop_
_entity.id
_entity.type
_entity.pdbx_description
1 polymer ?
#
loop_
_entity_poly.entity_id
_entity_poly.type
_entity_poly.pdbx_seq_one_letter_code
_entity_poly.pdbx_strand_id
1 'polypeptide(L)'
;MKKIFVTGSAGFIGHHVVERLVKDGHQVVGVDNVNHYYDPQLKLGRLKVQGFQAAEIEMGAKLEQANNTFYRLDIGDRGGMESVFNNHEFDKVIHLAAQAGVRYSVTNPQKYIDSNVTGFLNIIECCRSNQTKHLVYASSSSVYGGEKEVPFAETSPTSHPLSLYAATKKSNELIA
;
A
#
# COMPACT_ATOMS: atom_id res chain seq x y z
N MET A 1 4.55 22.55 -1.07
CA MET A 1 5.23 21.27 -0.78
C MET A 1 4.43 20.55 0.29
N LYS A 2 4.20 19.22 0.16
CA LYS A 2 3.50 18.38 1.14
C LYS A 2 4.34 17.17 1.45
N LYS A 3 4.16 16.57 2.64
CA LYS A 3 4.77 15.30 3.00
C LYS A 3 3.73 14.19 2.84
N ILE A 4 4.01 13.21 1.98
CA ILE A 4 3.06 12.19 1.56
C ILE A 4 3.62 10.80 1.86
N PHE A 5 2.85 9.99 2.59
CA PHE A 5 3.18 8.59 2.84
C PHE A 5 2.59 7.71 1.75
N VAL A 6 3.40 6.80 1.19
CA VAL A 6 2.98 5.86 0.14
C VAL A 6 3.31 4.44 0.54
N THR A 7 2.32 3.59 0.77
CA THR A 7 2.56 2.16 0.98
C THR A 7 2.57 1.39 -0.34
N GLY A 8 3.33 0.30 -0.41
CA GLY A 8 3.53 -0.42 -1.66
C GLY A 8 4.38 0.37 -2.67
N SER A 9 5.26 1.24 -2.18
CA SER A 9 6.04 2.21 -2.96
C SER A 9 7.03 1.60 -3.95
N ALA A 10 7.46 0.35 -3.75
CA ALA A 10 8.26 -0.42 -4.69
C ALA A 10 7.41 -1.30 -5.65
N GLY A 11 6.08 -1.32 -5.46
CA GLY A 11 5.14 -1.97 -6.35
C GLY A 11 5.01 -1.26 -7.70
N PHE A 12 4.25 -1.83 -8.66
CA PHE A 12 4.11 -1.25 -9.99
C PHE A 12 3.45 0.14 -9.94
N ILE A 13 2.27 0.24 -9.34
CA ILE A 13 1.54 1.53 -9.25
C ILE A 13 2.27 2.48 -8.30
N GLY A 14 2.69 1.97 -7.12
CA GLY A 14 3.33 2.80 -6.09
C GLY A 14 4.60 3.48 -6.56
N HIS A 15 5.44 2.78 -7.34
CA HIS A 15 6.63 3.36 -7.95
C HIS A 15 6.31 4.60 -8.80
N HIS A 16 5.36 4.50 -9.73
CA HIS A 16 4.99 5.63 -10.58
C HIS A 16 4.35 6.78 -9.80
N VAL A 17 3.59 6.46 -8.74
CA VAL A 17 3.04 7.48 -7.83
C VAL A 17 4.17 8.22 -7.11
N VAL A 18 5.16 7.49 -6.55
CA VAL A 18 6.32 8.10 -5.89
C VAL A 18 7.09 9.01 -6.85
N GLU A 19 7.44 8.52 -8.04
CA GLU A 19 8.17 9.32 -9.05
C GLU A 19 7.41 10.62 -9.40
N ARG A 20 6.10 10.51 -9.59
CA ARG A 20 5.27 11.67 -9.92
C ARG A 20 5.23 12.67 -8.77
N LEU A 21 5.05 12.25 -7.54
CA LEU A 21 4.99 13.11 -6.36
C LEU A 21 6.32 13.82 -6.11
N VAL A 22 7.45 13.10 -6.24
CA VAL A 22 8.79 13.70 -6.11
C VAL A 22 9.03 14.71 -7.20
N LYS A 23 8.66 14.43 -8.45
CA LYS A 23 8.74 15.35 -9.58
C LYS A 23 7.90 16.62 -9.39
N ASP A 24 6.74 16.49 -8.75
CA ASP A 24 5.86 17.61 -8.42
C ASP A 24 6.34 18.41 -7.17
N GLY A 25 7.53 18.10 -6.63
CA GLY A 25 8.17 18.82 -5.53
C GLY A 25 7.67 18.46 -4.14
N HIS A 26 7.01 17.30 -3.97
CA HIS A 26 6.58 16.81 -2.67
C HIS A 26 7.70 16.03 -1.95
N GLN A 27 7.64 15.95 -0.62
CA GLN A 27 8.40 15.00 0.17
C GLN A 27 7.62 13.69 0.22
N VAL A 28 8.27 12.57 -0.12
CA VAL A 28 7.64 11.26 -0.11
C VAL A 28 8.33 10.36 0.90
N VAL A 29 7.54 9.66 1.69
CA VAL A 29 7.99 8.56 2.53
C VAL A 29 7.30 7.29 2.03
N GLY A 30 8.07 6.38 1.45
CA GLY A 30 7.60 5.12 0.91
C GLY A 30 7.82 3.94 1.84
N VAL A 31 6.94 2.96 1.83
CA VAL A 31 7.14 1.67 2.51
C VAL A 31 6.77 0.51 1.59
N ASP A 32 7.59 -0.55 1.62
CA ASP A 32 7.32 -1.83 0.96
C ASP A 32 8.10 -2.93 1.68
N ASN A 33 7.53 -4.12 1.81
CA ASN A 33 8.23 -5.26 2.41
C ASN A 33 9.17 -5.99 1.46
N VAL A 34 9.13 -5.66 0.16
CA VAL A 34 9.90 -6.30 -0.91
C VAL A 34 9.73 -7.82 -0.88
N ASN A 35 8.50 -8.30 -0.74
CA ASN A 35 8.19 -9.73 -0.67
C ASN A 35 8.42 -10.47 -2.01
N HIS A 36 8.42 -11.80 -1.94
CA HIS A 36 8.69 -12.71 -3.07
C HIS A 36 7.43 -13.10 -3.86
N TYR A 37 6.31 -12.40 -3.73
CA TYR A 37 5.10 -12.71 -4.52
C TYR A 37 5.33 -12.51 -6.02
N TYR A 38 6.03 -11.43 -6.37
CA TYR A 38 6.67 -11.26 -7.67
C TYR A 38 8.18 -11.33 -7.48
N ASP A 39 8.95 -11.39 -8.57
CA ASP A 39 10.41 -11.33 -8.49
C ASP A 39 10.85 -10.05 -7.75
N PRO A 40 11.54 -10.16 -6.61
CA PRO A 40 12.04 -9.02 -5.85
C PRO A 40 12.94 -8.09 -6.66
N GLN A 41 13.64 -8.60 -7.67
CA GLN A 41 14.49 -7.78 -8.55
C GLN A 41 13.70 -6.68 -9.27
N LEU A 42 12.41 -6.91 -9.55
CA LEU A 42 11.53 -5.86 -10.10
C LEU A 42 11.34 -4.70 -9.12
N LYS A 43 11.18 -5.00 -7.82
CA LYS A 43 11.03 -3.99 -6.77
C LYS A 43 12.36 -3.26 -6.52
N LEU A 44 13.47 -4.00 -6.44
CA LEU A 44 14.80 -3.42 -6.29
C LEU A 44 15.18 -2.54 -7.47
N GLY A 45 14.86 -2.95 -8.70
CA GLY A 45 15.03 -2.14 -9.90
C GLY A 45 14.25 -0.82 -9.84
N ARG A 46 13.00 -0.83 -9.36
CA ARG A 46 12.19 0.38 -9.18
C ARG A 46 12.76 1.30 -8.10
N LEU A 47 13.23 0.74 -6.98
CA LEU A 47 13.91 1.53 -5.95
C LEU A 47 15.19 2.18 -6.47
N LYS A 48 15.94 1.48 -7.33
CA LYS A 48 17.11 2.05 -7.99
C LYS A 48 16.73 3.24 -8.89
N VAL A 49 15.65 3.14 -9.65
CA VAL A 49 15.13 4.26 -10.46
C VAL A 49 14.69 5.43 -9.57
N GLN A 50 14.14 5.17 -8.40
CA GLN A 50 13.81 6.19 -7.39
C GLN A 50 15.05 6.82 -6.72
N GLY A 51 16.26 6.41 -7.10
CA GLY A 51 17.54 6.96 -6.63
C GLY A 51 18.17 6.21 -5.46
N PHE A 52 17.57 5.12 -4.98
CA PHE A 52 18.14 4.37 -3.85
C PHE A 52 19.20 3.36 -4.29
N GLN A 53 20.27 3.26 -3.50
CA GLN A 53 21.27 2.18 -3.64
C GLN A 53 20.71 0.92 -2.95
N ALA A 54 19.90 0.16 -3.69
CA ALA A 54 19.07 -0.91 -3.19
C ALA A 54 19.50 -2.29 -3.75
N ALA A 55 20.78 -2.65 -3.66
CA ALA A 55 21.23 -3.97 -4.08
C ALA A 55 20.72 -5.07 -3.13
N GLU A 56 20.84 -4.84 -1.84
CA GLU A 56 20.28 -5.67 -0.77
C GLU A 56 19.84 -4.75 0.36
N ILE A 57 18.56 -4.84 0.75
CA ILE A 57 18.00 -4.02 1.83
C ILE A 57 17.46 -4.99 2.87
N GLU A 58 17.93 -4.89 4.11
CA GLU A 58 17.39 -5.68 5.23
C GLU A 58 16.02 -5.18 5.67
N MET A 59 15.21 -6.06 6.27
CA MET A 59 13.96 -5.67 6.90
C MET A 59 14.24 -4.67 8.03
N GLY A 60 13.46 -3.60 8.10
CA GLY A 60 13.67 -2.50 9.04
C GLY A 60 14.60 -1.40 8.51
N ALA A 61 15.29 -1.60 7.39
CA ALA A 61 16.18 -0.60 6.82
C ALA A 61 15.44 0.65 6.35
N LYS A 62 16.09 1.81 6.55
CA LYS A 62 15.69 3.12 6.04
C LYS A 62 16.71 3.60 5.01
N LEU A 63 16.23 4.07 3.87
CA LEU A 63 17.03 4.71 2.83
C LEU A 63 16.52 6.15 2.62
N GLU A 64 17.43 7.07 2.39
CA GLU A 64 17.10 8.48 2.16
C GLU A 64 17.75 8.99 0.88
N GLN A 65 16.98 9.74 0.09
CA GLN A 65 17.44 10.35 -1.14
C GLN A 65 16.65 11.64 -1.40
N ALA A 66 17.31 12.78 -1.27
CA ALA A 66 16.69 14.11 -1.49
C ALA A 66 15.29 14.24 -0.82
N ASN A 67 14.24 14.30 -1.62
CA ASN A 67 12.84 14.41 -1.15
C ASN A 67 12.13 13.05 -1.03
N ASN A 68 12.86 11.94 -1.09
CA ASN A 68 12.31 10.59 -1.05
C ASN A 68 12.97 9.77 0.07
N THR A 69 12.19 9.20 0.95
CA THR A 69 12.62 8.27 2.00
C THR A 69 11.93 6.94 1.77
N PHE A 70 12.65 5.84 1.92
CA PHE A 70 12.10 4.50 1.80
C PHE A 70 12.37 3.69 3.07
N TYR A 71 11.36 2.98 3.55
CA TYR A 71 11.49 1.98 4.61
C TYR A 71 11.17 0.61 4.08
N ARG A 72 12.04 -0.39 4.30
CA ARG A 72 11.69 -1.78 4.08
C ARG A 72 10.96 -2.33 5.29
N LEU A 73 9.63 -2.20 5.32
CA LEU A 73 8.77 -2.64 6.42
C LEU A 73 7.53 -3.34 5.87
N ASP A 74 6.97 -4.25 6.66
CA ASP A 74 5.65 -4.82 6.41
C ASP A 74 4.58 -3.96 7.09
N ILE A 75 3.49 -3.66 6.38
CA ILE A 75 2.36 -2.91 6.95
C ILE A 75 1.65 -3.68 8.08
N GLY A 76 1.84 -5.00 8.14
CA GLY A 76 1.40 -5.84 9.26
C GLY A 76 2.18 -5.59 10.56
N ASP A 77 3.39 -5.04 10.46
CA ASP A 77 4.18 -4.62 11.64
C ASP A 77 3.63 -3.29 12.20
N ARG A 78 2.74 -3.43 13.18
CA ARG A 78 2.10 -2.29 13.83
C ARG A 78 3.12 -1.34 14.47
N GLY A 79 4.07 -1.86 15.22
CA GLY A 79 5.08 -1.04 15.90
C GLY A 79 5.97 -0.29 14.93
N GLY A 80 6.38 -0.94 13.83
CA GLY A 80 7.12 -0.32 12.75
C GLY A 80 6.33 0.82 12.08
N MET A 81 5.04 0.62 11.81
CA MET A 81 4.18 1.66 11.23
C MET A 81 3.98 2.84 12.19
N GLU A 82 3.68 2.57 13.46
CA GLU A 82 3.57 3.62 14.50
C GLU A 82 4.88 4.42 14.60
N SER A 83 6.03 3.78 14.56
CA SER A 83 7.35 4.45 14.58
C SER A 83 7.53 5.37 13.37
N VAL A 84 7.18 4.90 12.15
CA VAL A 84 7.25 5.74 10.94
C VAL A 84 6.36 6.96 11.07
N PHE A 85 5.12 6.81 11.52
CA PHE A 85 4.18 7.93 11.67
C PHE A 85 4.61 8.91 12.78
N ASN A 86 5.20 8.43 13.87
CA ASN A 86 5.70 9.27 14.94
C ASN A 86 6.95 10.09 14.53
N ASN A 87 7.72 9.60 13.57
CA ASN A 87 8.91 10.30 13.05
C ASN A 87 8.60 11.25 11.89
N HIS A 88 7.38 11.23 11.38
CA HIS A 88 6.97 12.04 10.22
C HIS A 88 5.53 12.55 10.41
N GLU A 89 5.33 13.83 10.19
CA GLU A 89 3.97 14.40 10.07
C GLU A 89 3.52 14.31 8.61
N PHE A 90 2.46 13.54 8.32
CA PHE A 90 1.98 13.33 6.97
C PHE A 90 0.75 14.19 6.66
N ASP A 91 0.82 14.98 5.59
CA ASP A 91 -0.35 15.69 5.06
C ASP A 91 -1.36 14.73 4.42
N LYS A 92 -0.84 13.68 3.76
CA LYS A 92 -1.65 12.71 3.02
C LYS A 92 -1.03 11.31 3.10
N VAL A 93 -1.89 10.31 2.99
CA VAL A 93 -1.50 8.90 2.89
C VAL A 93 -2.10 8.32 1.60
N ILE A 94 -1.28 7.61 0.81
CA ILE A 94 -1.69 6.83 -0.35
C ILE A 94 -1.37 5.37 -0.07
N HIS A 95 -2.42 4.58 0.20
CA HIS A 95 -2.26 3.18 0.57
C HIS A 95 -2.49 2.26 -0.63
N LEU A 96 -1.39 1.71 -1.15
CA LEU A 96 -1.37 0.80 -2.30
C LEU A 96 -0.81 -0.59 -1.96
N ALA A 97 -0.25 -0.76 -0.77
CA ALA A 97 0.24 -2.05 -0.31
C ALA A 97 -0.94 -3.01 -0.11
N ALA A 98 -0.87 -4.16 -0.74
CA ALA A 98 -1.83 -5.24 -0.56
C ALA A 98 -1.26 -6.55 -1.11
N GLN A 99 -1.74 -7.67 -0.58
CA GLN A 99 -1.61 -8.94 -1.28
C GLN A 99 -2.66 -8.97 -2.39
N ALA A 100 -2.22 -8.97 -3.63
CA ALA A 100 -3.07 -8.99 -4.83
C ALA A 100 -3.29 -10.42 -5.37
N GLY A 101 -4.25 -10.57 -6.28
CA GLY A 101 -4.50 -11.79 -7.02
C GLY A 101 -5.60 -12.67 -6.42
N VAL A 102 -6.70 -12.86 -7.17
CA VAL A 102 -7.86 -13.65 -6.73
C VAL A 102 -7.48 -15.13 -6.51
N ARG A 103 -6.77 -15.75 -7.48
CA ARG A 103 -6.45 -17.17 -7.41
C ARG A 103 -5.53 -17.53 -6.25
N TYR A 104 -4.54 -16.71 -5.98
CA TYR A 104 -3.58 -16.92 -4.89
C TYR A 104 -4.25 -16.83 -3.51
N SER A 105 -5.38 -16.11 -3.39
CA SER A 105 -6.13 -16.04 -2.12
C SER A 105 -6.76 -17.37 -1.70
N VAL A 106 -6.98 -18.28 -2.64
CA VAL A 106 -7.51 -19.62 -2.36
C VAL A 106 -6.46 -20.52 -1.70
N THR A 107 -5.21 -20.42 -2.17
CA THR A 107 -4.11 -21.29 -1.68
C THR A 107 -3.34 -20.67 -0.51
N ASN A 108 -3.38 -19.36 -0.34
CA ASN A 108 -2.63 -18.63 0.70
C ASN A 108 -3.51 -17.58 1.41
N PRO A 109 -4.64 -18.00 2.02
CA PRO A 109 -5.64 -17.08 2.58
C PRO A 109 -5.09 -16.18 3.68
N GLN A 110 -4.23 -16.71 4.55
CA GLN A 110 -3.68 -15.97 5.69
C GLN A 110 -2.94 -14.70 5.24
N LYS A 111 -2.19 -14.75 4.14
CA LYS A 111 -1.48 -13.57 3.61
C LYS A 111 -2.42 -12.40 3.25
N TYR A 112 -3.66 -12.72 2.87
CA TYR A 112 -4.66 -11.70 2.55
C TYR A 112 -5.25 -11.07 3.80
N ILE A 113 -5.48 -11.87 4.85
CA ILE A 113 -5.91 -11.34 6.15
C ILE A 113 -4.81 -10.46 6.75
N ASP A 114 -3.58 -10.97 6.81
CA ASP A 114 -2.45 -10.27 7.42
C ASP A 114 -2.17 -8.92 6.71
N SER A 115 -2.10 -8.93 5.40
CA SER A 115 -1.76 -7.74 4.62
C SER A 115 -2.97 -6.82 4.40
N ASN A 116 -4.10 -7.37 3.90
CA ASN A 116 -5.19 -6.53 3.42
C ASN A 116 -6.17 -6.11 4.52
N VAL A 117 -6.26 -6.87 5.61
CA VAL A 117 -7.16 -6.53 6.74
C VAL A 117 -6.34 -5.96 7.89
N THR A 118 -5.43 -6.74 8.47
CA THR A 118 -4.62 -6.31 9.61
C THR A 118 -3.70 -5.14 9.23
N GLY A 119 -2.98 -5.26 8.11
CA GLY A 119 -2.11 -4.20 7.62
C GLY A 119 -2.87 -2.92 7.28
N PHE A 120 -4.05 -3.04 6.65
CA PHE A 120 -4.91 -1.89 6.38
C PHE A 120 -5.39 -1.21 7.67
N LEU A 121 -5.80 -1.99 8.68
CA LEU A 121 -6.20 -1.47 9.98
C LEU A 121 -5.06 -0.70 10.65
N ASN A 122 -3.82 -1.21 10.60
CA ASN A 122 -2.66 -0.50 11.14
C ASN A 122 -2.49 0.88 10.49
N ILE A 123 -2.65 0.97 9.17
CA ILE A 123 -2.54 2.25 8.44
C ILE A 123 -3.65 3.22 8.84
N ILE A 124 -4.90 2.76 8.94
CA ILE A 124 -6.03 3.61 9.37
C ILE A 124 -5.82 4.12 10.80
N GLU A 125 -5.41 3.26 11.73
CA GLU A 125 -5.14 3.65 13.11
C GLU A 125 -3.98 4.63 13.22
N CYS A 126 -2.93 4.46 12.43
CA CYS A 126 -1.85 5.45 12.33
C CYS A 126 -2.37 6.79 11.78
N CYS A 127 -3.20 6.78 10.74
CA CYS A 127 -3.82 8.00 10.20
C CYS A 127 -4.69 8.70 11.25
N ARG A 128 -5.52 7.93 11.98
CA ARG A 128 -6.41 8.45 13.03
C ARG A 128 -5.61 9.06 14.17
N SER A 129 -4.61 8.36 14.68
CA SER A 129 -3.78 8.80 15.82
C SER A 129 -2.94 10.04 15.49
N ASN A 130 -2.49 10.17 14.24
CA ASN A 130 -1.68 11.31 13.77
C ASN A 130 -2.54 12.38 13.06
N GLN A 131 -3.87 12.28 13.13
CA GLN A 131 -4.81 13.25 12.55
C GLN A 131 -4.54 13.55 11.07
N THR A 132 -4.13 12.54 10.31
CA THR A 132 -3.90 12.65 8.86
C THR A 132 -5.19 13.04 8.15
N LYS A 133 -5.18 14.16 7.44
CA LYS A 133 -6.39 14.77 6.88
C LYS A 133 -6.93 14.09 5.63
N HIS A 134 -6.10 13.27 4.96
CA HIS A 134 -6.50 12.69 3.68
C HIS A 134 -5.83 11.33 3.48
N LEU A 135 -6.64 10.28 3.47
CA LEU A 135 -6.26 8.92 3.09
C LEU A 135 -6.89 8.58 1.75
N VAL A 136 -6.07 8.16 0.79
CA VAL A 136 -6.50 7.51 -0.46
C VAL A 136 -6.04 6.07 -0.42
N TYR A 137 -6.91 5.13 -0.68
CA TYR A 137 -6.55 3.71 -0.72
C TYR A 137 -7.13 3.01 -1.96
N ALA A 138 -6.46 1.96 -2.41
CA ALA A 138 -6.91 1.18 -3.54
C ALA A 138 -7.93 0.12 -3.09
N SER A 139 -9.17 0.20 -3.58
CA SER A 139 -10.09 -0.92 -3.61
C SER A 139 -9.81 -1.82 -4.84
N SER A 140 -10.79 -2.51 -5.36
CA SER A 140 -10.65 -3.40 -6.52
C SER A 140 -11.99 -3.57 -7.21
N SER A 141 -11.98 -3.71 -8.54
CA SER A 141 -13.16 -4.12 -9.29
C SER A 141 -13.71 -5.50 -8.86
N SER A 142 -12.91 -6.31 -8.17
CA SER A 142 -13.37 -7.59 -7.59
C SER A 142 -14.50 -7.43 -6.57
N VAL A 143 -14.69 -6.23 -5.98
CA VAL A 143 -15.77 -5.95 -5.03
C VAL A 143 -17.16 -6.03 -5.68
N TYR A 144 -17.25 -5.80 -7.00
CA TYR A 144 -18.49 -5.94 -7.74
C TYR A 144 -18.97 -7.39 -7.86
N GLY A 145 -18.10 -8.38 -7.57
CA GLY A 145 -18.48 -9.77 -7.48
C GLY A 145 -19.01 -10.34 -8.81
N GLY A 146 -20.25 -10.79 -8.79
CA GLY A 146 -20.92 -11.40 -9.94
C GLY A 146 -21.69 -10.43 -10.84
N GLU A 147 -21.46 -9.10 -10.71
CA GLU A 147 -22.10 -8.10 -11.57
C GLU A 147 -21.85 -8.39 -13.06
N LYS A 148 -22.91 -8.36 -13.86
CA LYS A 148 -22.87 -8.68 -15.29
C LYS A 148 -22.94 -7.45 -16.18
N GLU A 149 -23.46 -6.35 -15.65
CA GLU A 149 -23.55 -5.10 -16.39
C GLU A 149 -22.20 -4.40 -16.43
N VAL A 150 -21.74 -4.07 -17.61
CA VAL A 150 -20.49 -3.36 -17.87
C VAL A 150 -20.74 -2.14 -18.77
N PRO A 151 -20.01 -1.03 -18.56
CA PRO A 151 -18.93 -0.84 -17.56
C PRO A 151 -19.49 -0.79 -16.13
N PHE A 152 -18.68 -1.22 -15.16
CA PHE A 152 -19.02 -1.06 -13.73
C PHE A 152 -19.18 0.42 -13.38
N ALA A 153 -20.15 0.72 -12.53
CA ALA A 153 -20.41 2.07 -12.04
C ALA A 153 -20.27 2.10 -10.50
N GLU A 154 -19.96 3.28 -9.96
CA GLU A 154 -19.83 3.47 -8.51
C GLU A 154 -21.16 3.22 -7.77
N THR A 155 -22.28 3.26 -8.48
CA THR A 155 -23.62 2.95 -7.96
C THR A 155 -23.97 1.47 -8.00
N SER A 156 -23.16 0.63 -8.67
CA SER A 156 -23.38 -0.82 -8.73
C SER A 156 -23.19 -1.47 -7.37
N PRO A 157 -24.01 -2.49 -7.02
CA PRO A 157 -23.95 -3.12 -5.71
C PRO A 157 -22.64 -3.91 -5.54
N THR A 158 -22.03 -3.82 -4.35
CA THR A 158 -20.79 -4.53 -3.98
C THR A 158 -21.00 -5.47 -2.79
N SER A 159 -22.23 -5.99 -2.62
CA SER A 159 -22.65 -6.77 -1.44
C SER A 159 -22.23 -8.25 -1.50
N HIS A 160 -21.81 -8.77 -2.65
CA HIS A 160 -21.54 -10.20 -2.84
C HIS A 160 -20.16 -10.45 -3.47
N PRO A 161 -19.04 -10.21 -2.74
CA PRO A 161 -17.71 -10.54 -3.21
C PRO A 161 -17.56 -12.06 -3.43
N LEU A 162 -16.97 -12.48 -4.56
CA LEU A 162 -16.87 -13.89 -4.95
C LEU A 162 -15.54 -14.58 -4.57
N SER A 163 -14.65 -13.88 -3.87
CA SER A 163 -13.37 -14.44 -3.44
C SER A 163 -12.91 -13.83 -2.12
N LEU A 164 -12.00 -14.51 -1.44
CA LEU A 164 -11.38 -13.96 -0.25
C LEU A 164 -10.69 -12.61 -0.53
N TYR A 165 -9.96 -12.49 -1.66
CA TYR A 165 -9.38 -11.22 -2.05
C TYR A 165 -10.45 -10.12 -2.16
N ALA A 166 -11.54 -10.39 -2.87
CA ALA A 166 -12.65 -9.45 -2.99
C ALA A 166 -13.25 -9.09 -1.62
N ALA A 167 -13.46 -10.09 -0.76
CA ALA A 167 -13.96 -9.88 0.60
C ALA A 167 -13.03 -8.98 1.44
N THR A 168 -11.69 -9.18 1.36
CA THR A 168 -10.73 -8.31 2.05
C THR A 168 -10.76 -6.88 1.52
N LYS A 169 -10.93 -6.69 0.21
CA LYS A 169 -11.06 -5.34 -0.37
C LYS A 169 -12.39 -4.69 0.01
N LYS A 170 -13.48 -5.46 0.03
CA LYS A 170 -14.77 -4.97 0.51
C LYS A 170 -14.72 -4.61 2.00
N SER A 171 -14.01 -5.39 2.82
CA SER A 171 -13.82 -5.04 4.24
C SER A 171 -13.07 -3.72 4.41
N ASN A 172 -12.09 -3.40 3.54
CA ASN A 172 -11.42 -2.11 3.57
C ASN A 172 -12.41 -0.95 3.34
N GLU A 173 -13.36 -1.08 2.42
CA GLU A 173 -14.39 -0.07 2.18
C GLU A 173 -15.35 0.11 3.36
N LEU A 174 -15.56 -0.94 4.16
CA LEU A 174 -16.44 -0.90 5.34
C LEU A 174 -15.73 -0.41 6.61
N ILE A 175 -14.39 -0.58 6.67
CA ILE A 175 -13.57 -0.16 7.82
C ILE A 175 -13.20 1.32 7.71
N ALA A 176 -12.98 1.83 6.49
CA ALA A 176 -12.62 3.21 6.22
C ALA A 176 -13.78 4.18 6.41
#